data_766d03016d879946b25929f02f30da27
#
_entry.id   766d03016d879946b25929f02f30da27
#
_cell.length_a   1.000
_cell.length_b   1.000
_cell.length_c   1.000
_cell.angle_alpha   90.00
_cell.angle_beta   90.00
_cell.angle_gamma   90.00
#
_symmetry.space_group_name_H-M   'P 1'
#
loop_
_entity.id
_entity.type
_entity.pdbx_description
1 polymer ?
#
loop_
_entity_poly.entity_id
_entity_poly.type
_entity_poly.pdbx_seq_one_letter_code
_entity_poly.pdbx_strand_id
1 'polypeptide(L)'
;MKNKFEAIQLNINSQGVCEITLNRPDKHNAMSRKMIDELEEAGQYLKTQDSIRLVFLQANGKTFCAGGDLNWMKDQEKKSKEGKLVEARALAKMLATMNSLPMPLISIVSGSAFGGGLGLISVSDTVIVSQDSKFGLTETRLGLIPATIGPFVIKKLGESYSRNVFFSGKIFDAELAYKMGLVHYVCKDKKEIQLLKLQEIDNILKCSPDAIKKSKELLKSLTGEQAENFFEITTNILASSWESEEGKQGIKAFFEKKPAPWLKKGESNGQ
;
A
#
# COMPACT_ATOMS: atom_id res chain seq x y z
N MET A 1 22.26 9.94 7.43
CA MET A 1 21.31 10.26 6.37
C MET A 1 21.09 11.77 6.34
N LYS A 2 21.45 12.47 5.26
CA LYS A 2 21.27 13.92 5.13
C LYS A 2 19.94 14.31 4.44
N ASN A 3 19.11 13.36 4.03
CA ASN A 3 17.90 13.68 3.29
C ASN A 3 16.74 13.88 4.26
N LYS A 4 16.30 15.11 4.35
CA LYS A 4 15.09 15.47 5.07
C LYS A 4 13.91 15.08 4.17
N PHE A 5 13.31 13.92 4.41
CA PHE A 5 12.07 13.52 3.77
C PHE A 5 10.96 14.52 4.11
N GLU A 6 10.07 14.77 3.16
CA GLU A 6 8.96 15.72 3.30
C GLU A 6 7.62 14.99 3.50
N ALA A 7 7.41 13.89 2.74
CA ALA A 7 6.18 13.13 2.75
C ALA A 7 6.19 11.96 3.73
N ILE A 8 7.37 11.55 4.20
CA ILE A 8 7.54 10.53 5.24
C ILE A 8 8.50 11.01 6.33
N GLN A 9 8.50 10.33 7.46
CA GLN A 9 9.54 10.43 8.49
C GLN A 9 10.19 9.08 8.65
N LEU A 10 11.51 9.06 8.91
CA LEU A 10 12.27 7.84 9.15
C LEU A 10 13.08 8.01 10.43
N ASN A 11 12.80 7.17 11.42
CA ASN A 11 13.49 7.15 12.70
C ASN A 11 14.05 5.75 12.97
N ILE A 12 15.29 5.67 13.46
CA ILE A 12 15.95 4.42 13.81
C ILE A 12 16.45 4.55 15.24
N ASN A 13 16.08 3.59 16.08
CA ASN A 13 16.56 3.57 17.47
C ASN A 13 17.83 2.72 17.62
N SER A 14 18.40 2.73 18.83
CA SER A 14 19.64 2.01 19.14
C SER A 14 19.52 0.48 19.08
N GLN A 15 18.32 -0.06 19.07
CA GLN A 15 18.05 -1.51 18.94
C GLN A 15 17.92 -1.97 17.47
N GLY A 16 18.06 -1.06 16.51
CA GLY A 16 17.85 -1.36 15.09
C GLY A 16 16.38 -1.44 14.68
N VAL A 17 15.47 -0.89 15.47
CA VAL A 17 14.06 -0.75 15.10
C VAL A 17 13.89 0.53 14.29
N CYS A 18 13.44 0.40 13.06
CA CYS A 18 13.14 1.52 12.17
C CYS A 18 11.64 1.80 12.15
N GLU A 19 11.27 3.06 12.20
CA GLU A 19 9.90 3.53 11.98
C GLU A 19 9.85 4.43 10.75
N ILE A 20 9.10 4.00 9.73
CA ILE A 20 8.67 4.82 8.60
C ILE A 20 7.27 5.31 8.91
N THR A 21 7.09 6.62 8.97
CA THR A 21 5.80 7.24 9.25
C THR A 21 5.35 8.07 8.05
N LEU A 22 4.21 7.71 7.43
CA LEU A 22 3.59 8.54 6.40
C LEU A 22 3.20 9.89 7.04
N ASN A 23 3.62 11.00 6.44
CA ASN A 23 3.56 12.31 7.10
C ASN A 23 2.95 13.41 6.21
N ARG A 24 1.79 13.12 5.65
CA ARG A 24 0.93 14.09 4.95
C ARG A 24 -0.50 14.03 5.53
N PRO A 25 -0.68 14.24 6.85
CA PRO A 25 -1.97 14.05 7.51
C PRO A 25 -3.06 15.00 6.98
N ASP A 26 -2.69 16.21 6.55
CA ASP A 26 -3.54 17.22 5.91
C ASP A 26 -4.10 16.77 4.55
N LYS A 27 -3.47 15.80 3.91
CA LYS A 27 -3.87 15.12 2.67
C LYS A 27 -4.29 13.67 2.89
N HIS A 28 -4.66 13.31 4.13
CA HIS A 28 -5.00 11.93 4.50
C HIS A 28 -3.95 10.91 4.05
N ASN A 29 -2.67 11.30 4.04
CA ASN A 29 -1.55 10.49 3.56
C ASN A 29 -1.77 9.92 2.15
N ALA A 30 -2.52 10.63 1.31
CA ALA A 30 -2.71 10.25 -0.08
C ALA A 30 -1.34 10.16 -0.80
N MET A 31 -1.18 9.12 -1.59
CA MET A 31 0.08 8.71 -2.21
C MET A 31 0.40 9.63 -3.39
N SER A 32 1.29 10.59 -3.17
CA SER A 32 1.84 11.47 -4.20
C SER A 32 3.10 10.85 -4.81
N ARG A 33 3.53 11.37 -5.97
CA ARG A 33 4.82 10.98 -6.56
C ARG A 33 5.97 11.15 -5.56
N LYS A 34 6.02 12.24 -4.83
CA LYS A 34 7.03 12.49 -3.79
C LYS A 34 7.06 11.39 -2.73
N MET A 35 5.88 10.99 -2.21
CA MET A 35 5.80 9.90 -1.22
C MET A 35 6.27 8.57 -1.80
N ILE A 36 5.93 8.28 -3.06
CA ILE A 36 6.38 7.07 -3.76
C ILE A 36 7.91 7.04 -3.84
N ASP A 37 8.52 8.15 -4.29
CA ASP A 37 9.96 8.26 -4.44
C ASP A 37 10.68 8.17 -3.10
N GLU A 38 10.16 8.82 -2.06
CA GLU A 38 10.74 8.79 -0.71
C GLU A 38 10.64 7.41 -0.04
N LEU A 39 9.53 6.69 -0.21
CA LEU A 39 9.39 5.31 0.26
C LEU A 39 10.35 4.38 -0.48
N GLU A 40 10.53 4.56 -1.79
CA GLU A 40 11.50 3.82 -2.57
C GLU A 40 12.93 4.08 -2.07
N GLU A 41 13.31 5.36 -1.90
CA GLU A 41 14.62 5.75 -1.38
C GLU A 41 14.87 5.19 0.02
N ALA A 42 13.89 5.31 0.92
CA ALA A 42 13.97 4.75 2.26
C ALA A 42 14.15 3.22 2.23
N GLY A 43 13.38 2.53 1.40
CA GLY A 43 13.50 1.08 1.25
C GLY A 43 14.86 0.65 0.70
N GLN A 44 15.41 1.35 -0.30
CA GLN A 44 16.76 1.08 -0.83
C GLN A 44 17.83 1.33 0.23
N TYR A 45 17.72 2.41 0.98
CA TYR A 45 18.63 2.68 2.10
C TYR A 45 18.59 1.55 3.14
N LEU A 46 17.40 1.15 3.59
CA LEU A 46 17.25 0.12 4.62
C LEU A 46 17.83 -1.23 4.19
N LYS A 47 17.77 -1.57 2.90
CA LYS A 47 18.39 -2.79 2.37
C LYS A 47 19.91 -2.85 2.55
N THR A 48 20.57 -1.70 2.67
CA THR A 48 22.04 -1.60 2.84
C THR A 48 22.46 -1.51 4.30
N GLN A 49 21.50 -1.57 5.26
CA GLN A 49 21.78 -1.38 6.69
C GLN A 49 21.68 -2.71 7.45
N ASP A 50 22.77 -3.38 7.69
CA ASP A 50 22.80 -4.65 8.44
C ASP A 50 22.38 -4.51 9.91
N SER A 51 22.43 -3.29 10.46
CA SER A 51 22.01 -2.99 11.84
C SER A 51 20.50 -2.93 12.03
N ILE A 52 19.71 -2.86 10.95
CA ILE A 52 18.24 -2.79 11.07
C ILE A 52 17.67 -4.18 11.27
N ARG A 53 16.88 -4.32 12.34
CA ARG A 53 16.28 -5.59 12.78
C ARG A 53 14.84 -5.74 12.33
N LEU A 54 14.08 -4.67 12.29
CA LEU A 54 12.70 -4.64 11.79
C LEU A 54 12.30 -3.21 11.41
N VAL A 55 11.27 -3.11 10.59
CA VAL A 55 10.69 -1.85 10.13
C VAL A 55 9.21 -1.81 10.47
N PHE A 56 8.78 -0.76 11.16
CA PHE A 56 7.36 -0.40 11.26
C PHE A 56 7.01 0.60 10.18
N LEU A 57 5.88 0.38 9.50
CA LEU A 57 5.25 1.32 8.60
C LEU A 57 3.94 1.80 9.24
N GLN A 58 3.88 3.08 9.55
CA GLN A 58 2.74 3.71 10.24
C GLN A 58 2.42 5.06 9.63
N ALA A 59 1.41 5.75 10.13
CA ALA A 59 0.98 7.03 9.59
C ALA A 59 0.62 8.04 10.67
N ASN A 60 0.93 9.30 10.44
CA ASN A 60 0.41 10.41 11.23
C ASN A 60 -1.01 10.77 10.79
N GLY A 61 -1.85 11.20 11.74
CA GLY A 61 -3.22 11.63 11.48
C GLY A 61 -4.26 10.52 11.63
N LYS A 62 -5.44 10.74 11.06
CA LYS A 62 -6.63 9.87 11.21
C LYS A 62 -6.76 8.80 10.13
N THR A 63 -5.93 8.86 9.08
CA THR A 63 -6.00 7.98 7.92
C THR A 63 -4.62 7.42 7.66
N PHE A 64 -4.52 6.10 7.47
CA PHE A 64 -3.25 5.48 7.10
C PHE A 64 -2.84 5.95 5.70
N CYS A 65 -3.69 5.72 4.68
CA CYS A 65 -3.47 6.22 3.32
C CYS A 65 -4.79 6.21 2.54
N ALA A 66 -5.19 7.37 2.03
CA ALA A 66 -6.46 7.53 1.29
C ALA A 66 -6.40 7.08 -0.19
N GLY A 67 -5.33 6.44 -0.62
CA GLY A 67 -5.13 6.06 -2.02
C GLY A 67 -4.30 7.09 -2.79
N GLY A 68 -4.54 7.24 -4.09
CA GLY A 68 -3.81 8.18 -4.93
C GLY A 68 -4.10 9.65 -4.58
N ASP A 69 -3.05 10.48 -4.56
CA ASP A 69 -3.20 11.92 -4.37
C ASP A 69 -3.98 12.54 -5.55
N LEU A 70 -4.98 13.38 -5.24
CA LEU A 70 -5.86 13.96 -6.24
C LEU A 70 -5.12 14.81 -7.28
N ASN A 71 -4.09 15.53 -6.87
CA ASN A 71 -3.28 16.31 -7.80
C ASN A 71 -2.45 15.39 -8.70
N TRP A 72 -1.85 14.35 -8.12
CA TRP A 72 -1.16 13.33 -8.89
C TRP A 72 -2.08 12.64 -9.90
N MET A 73 -3.33 12.32 -9.51
CA MET A 73 -4.33 11.75 -10.42
C MET A 73 -4.71 12.72 -11.56
N LYS A 74 -4.93 14.01 -11.27
CA LYS A 74 -5.18 15.04 -12.29
C LYS A 74 -4.02 15.19 -13.28
N ASP A 75 -2.79 15.10 -12.76
CA ASP A 75 -1.61 15.20 -13.61
C ASP A 75 -1.49 14.01 -14.57
N GLN A 76 -1.98 12.80 -14.16
CA GLN A 76 -2.02 11.66 -15.07
C GLN A 76 -2.93 11.92 -16.29
N GLU A 77 -4.04 12.64 -16.14
CA GLU A 77 -4.93 12.98 -17.25
C GLU A 77 -4.19 13.70 -18.39
N LYS A 78 -3.20 14.55 -18.04
CA LYS A 78 -2.44 15.37 -18.99
C LYS A 78 -1.23 14.64 -19.58
N LYS A 79 -0.82 13.50 -19.02
CA LYS A 79 0.37 12.77 -19.46
C LYS A 79 0.08 11.90 -20.68
N SER A 80 1.09 11.73 -21.53
CA SER A 80 1.08 10.68 -22.56
C SER A 80 1.03 9.29 -21.94
N LYS A 81 0.75 8.26 -22.74
CA LYS A 81 0.79 6.87 -22.30
C LYS A 81 2.16 6.50 -21.68
N GLU A 82 3.23 6.93 -22.29
CA GLU A 82 4.60 6.73 -21.80
C GLU A 82 4.81 7.41 -20.44
N GLY A 83 4.29 8.64 -20.28
CA GLY A 83 4.34 9.34 -18.99
C GLY A 83 3.57 8.62 -17.90
N LYS A 84 2.38 8.08 -18.20
CA LYS A 84 1.60 7.26 -17.27
C LYS A 84 2.32 5.96 -16.90
N LEU A 85 2.99 5.33 -17.87
CA LEU A 85 3.77 4.13 -17.63
C LEU A 85 4.94 4.39 -16.67
N VAL A 86 5.63 5.53 -16.81
CA VAL A 86 6.70 5.93 -15.86
C VAL A 86 6.16 6.03 -14.42
N GLU A 87 4.98 6.63 -14.23
CA GLU A 87 4.35 6.74 -12.91
C GLU A 87 3.93 5.38 -12.35
N ALA A 88 3.33 4.54 -13.19
CA ALA A 88 2.94 3.18 -12.78
C ALA A 88 4.16 2.34 -12.40
N ARG A 89 5.26 2.44 -13.13
CA ARG A 89 6.54 1.78 -12.81
C ARG A 89 7.13 2.27 -11.50
N ALA A 90 7.05 3.57 -11.21
CA ALA A 90 7.54 4.11 -9.94
C ALA A 90 6.79 3.50 -8.74
N LEU A 91 5.45 3.45 -8.81
CA LEU A 91 4.63 2.83 -7.77
C LEU A 91 4.95 1.33 -7.62
N ALA A 92 5.01 0.61 -8.72
CA ALA A 92 5.32 -0.82 -8.71
C ALA A 92 6.73 -1.09 -8.13
N LYS A 93 7.73 -0.29 -8.52
CA LYS A 93 9.10 -0.38 -8.01
C LYS A 93 9.15 -0.13 -6.51
N MET A 94 8.50 0.90 -6.01
CA MET A 94 8.42 1.20 -4.58
C MET A 94 7.83 0.02 -3.80
N LEU A 95 6.70 -0.54 -4.26
CA LEU A 95 6.09 -1.70 -3.61
C LEU A 95 7.01 -2.94 -3.64
N ALA A 96 7.67 -3.20 -4.77
CA ALA A 96 8.62 -4.29 -4.89
C ALA A 96 9.82 -4.10 -3.94
N THR A 97 10.30 -2.87 -3.79
CA THR A 97 11.39 -2.53 -2.86
C THR A 97 10.97 -2.79 -1.41
N MET A 98 9.79 -2.33 -1.01
CA MET A 98 9.26 -2.56 0.35
C MET A 98 9.01 -4.06 0.61
N ASN A 99 8.44 -4.78 -0.36
CA ASN A 99 8.20 -6.23 -0.26
C ASN A 99 9.49 -7.06 -0.15
N SER A 100 10.61 -6.54 -0.64
CA SER A 100 11.91 -7.23 -0.66
C SER A 100 12.87 -6.77 0.42
N LEU A 101 12.41 -6.06 1.43
CA LEU A 101 13.22 -5.74 2.61
C LEU A 101 13.72 -7.05 3.27
N PRO A 102 15.01 -7.17 3.60
CA PRO A 102 15.55 -8.40 4.19
C PRO A 102 15.12 -8.61 5.65
N MET A 103 14.71 -7.55 6.34
CA MET A 103 14.14 -7.58 7.69
C MET A 103 12.61 -7.57 7.63
N PRO A 104 11.90 -7.95 8.71
CA PRO A 104 10.45 -7.86 8.80
C PRO A 104 9.94 -6.43 8.60
N LEU A 105 8.87 -6.29 7.81
CA LEU A 105 8.09 -5.08 7.64
C LEU A 105 6.71 -5.26 8.30
N ILE A 106 6.40 -4.44 9.29
CA ILE A 106 5.16 -4.50 10.06
C ILE A 106 4.37 -3.22 9.83
N SER A 107 3.18 -3.32 9.24
CA SER A 107 2.28 -2.18 9.14
C SER A 107 1.42 -2.02 10.39
N ILE A 108 1.38 -0.78 10.91
CA ILE A 108 0.44 -0.36 11.96
C ILE A 108 -0.57 0.59 11.34
N VAL A 109 -1.81 0.13 11.23
CA VAL A 109 -2.87 0.84 10.52
C VAL A 109 -3.89 1.37 11.51
N SER A 110 -3.86 2.67 11.73
CA SER A 110 -4.92 3.40 12.42
C SER A 110 -5.70 4.21 11.40
N GLY A 111 -7.01 3.97 11.34
CA GLY A 111 -7.87 4.59 10.33
C GLY A 111 -7.91 3.83 9.00
N SER A 112 -8.28 4.51 7.93
CA SER A 112 -8.59 3.87 6.65
C SER A 112 -7.36 3.71 5.75
N ALA A 113 -7.39 2.67 4.91
CA ALA A 113 -6.41 2.43 3.85
C ALA A 113 -7.11 2.05 2.55
N PHE A 114 -6.90 2.84 1.50
CA PHE A 114 -7.51 2.66 0.19
C PHE A 114 -6.46 2.56 -0.93
N GLY A 115 -6.79 1.86 -2.00
CA GLY A 115 -5.96 1.79 -3.19
C GLY A 115 -4.48 1.48 -2.90
N GLY A 116 -3.57 2.39 -3.22
CA GLY A 116 -2.14 2.26 -2.92
C GLY A 116 -1.82 2.00 -1.45
N GLY A 117 -2.68 2.43 -0.51
CA GLY A 117 -2.58 2.10 0.90
C GLY A 117 -2.73 0.60 1.18
N LEU A 118 -3.66 -0.07 0.47
CA LEU A 118 -3.74 -1.53 0.50
C LEU A 118 -2.49 -2.18 -0.09
N GLY A 119 -1.91 -1.58 -1.13
CA GLY A 119 -0.63 -2.02 -1.67
C GLY A 119 0.47 -2.06 -0.61
N LEU A 120 0.62 -0.99 0.18
CA LEU A 120 1.59 -0.92 1.30
C LEU A 120 1.30 -1.98 2.38
N ILE A 121 0.04 -2.18 2.74
CA ILE A 121 -0.37 -3.23 3.69
C ILE A 121 -0.05 -4.62 3.13
N SER A 122 -0.31 -4.84 1.85
CA SER A 122 -0.12 -6.15 1.21
C SER A 122 1.34 -6.57 1.09
N VAL A 123 2.28 -5.62 1.02
CA VAL A 123 3.73 -5.91 1.02
C VAL A 123 4.31 -6.08 2.42
N SER A 124 3.53 -5.86 3.47
CA SER A 124 3.98 -6.01 4.86
C SER A 124 3.89 -7.47 5.32
N ASP A 125 4.89 -7.92 6.06
CA ASP A 125 4.93 -9.29 6.60
C ASP A 125 3.85 -9.49 7.68
N THR A 126 3.71 -8.50 8.57
CA THR A 126 2.69 -8.48 9.62
C THR A 126 1.87 -7.19 9.54
N VAL A 127 0.58 -7.26 9.84
CA VAL A 127 -0.34 -6.12 9.81
C VAL A 127 -1.16 -6.08 11.09
N ILE A 128 -1.03 -4.98 11.82
CA ILE A 128 -1.74 -4.68 13.07
C ILE A 128 -2.67 -3.49 12.79
N VAL A 129 -3.96 -3.60 13.06
CA VAL A 129 -4.91 -2.54 12.75
C VAL A 129 -5.81 -2.17 13.93
N SER A 130 -6.30 -0.93 13.94
CA SER A 130 -7.42 -0.55 14.79
C SER A 130 -8.71 -1.20 14.30
N GLN A 131 -9.59 -1.62 15.20
CA GLN A 131 -10.91 -2.17 14.88
C GLN A 131 -11.77 -1.23 14.00
N ASP A 132 -11.54 0.07 14.10
CA ASP A 132 -12.29 1.08 13.33
C ASP A 132 -11.73 1.27 11.91
N SER A 133 -10.66 0.58 11.55
CA SER A 133 -10.02 0.70 10.23
C SER A 133 -10.95 0.22 9.13
N LYS A 134 -10.92 0.95 7.99
CA LYS A 134 -11.69 0.61 6.78
C LYS A 134 -10.73 0.45 5.61
N PHE A 135 -11.06 -0.46 4.75
CA PHE A 135 -10.24 -0.85 3.60
C PHE A 135 -11.08 -0.85 2.32
N GLY A 136 -10.44 -0.62 1.19
CA GLY A 136 -11.14 -0.72 -0.09
C GLY A 136 -10.22 -0.56 -1.28
N LEU A 137 -10.61 -1.21 -2.38
CA LEU A 137 -10.03 -1.08 -3.70
C LEU A 137 -11.10 -0.46 -4.60
N THR A 138 -11.19 0.87 -4.55
CA THR A 138 -12.28 1.62 -5.18
C THR A 138 -11.98 2.04 -6.61
N GLU A 139 -10.87 1.59 -7.18
CA GLU A 139 -10.41 1.93 -8.53
C GLU A 139 -11.45 1.63 -9.59
N THR A 140 -12.16 0.50 -9.48
CA THR A 140 -13.19 0.09 -10.43
C THR A 140 -14.39 1.03 -10.47
N ARG A 141 -14.66 1.77 -9.40
CA ARG A 141 -15.69 2.82 -9.38
C ARG A 141 -15.29 4.04 -10.22
N LEU A 142 -14.02 4.16 -10.56
CA LEU A 142 -13.47 5.22 -11.40
C LEU A 142 -13.14 4.75 -12.83
N GLY A 143 -13.52 3.52 -13.20
CA GLY A 143 -13.13 2.93 -14.48
C GLY A 143 -11.65 2.53 -14.56
N LEU A 144 -10.97 2.47 -13.40
CA LEU A 144 -9.58 2.04 -13.27
C LEU A 144 -9.52 0.62 -12.67
N ILE A 145 -8.31 0.08 -12.59
CA ILE A 145 -8.07 -1.23 -11.98
C ILE A 145 -6.90 -1.16 -11.01
N PRO A 146 -6.87 -1.98 -9.94
CA PRO A 146 -5.78 -2.04 -8.98
C PRO A 146 -4.58 -2.83 -9.53
N ALA A 147 -4.05 -2.43 -10.71
CA ALA A 147 -3.08 -3.21 -11.47
C ALA A 147 -1.73 -3.37 -10.77
N THR A 148 -1.09 -2.26 -10.40
CA THR A 148 0.26 -2.27 -9.81
C THR A 148 0.31 -2.87 -8.41
N ILE A 149 -0.78 -2.75 -7.64
CA ILE A 149 -0.89 -3.35 -6.31
C ILE A 149 -1.42 -4.79 -6.37
N GLY A 150 -2.10 -5.14 -7.46
CA GLY A 150 -2.82 -6.41 -7.65
C GLY A 150 -2.00 -7.65 -7.30
N PRO A 151 -0.77 -7.82 -7.80
CA PRO A 151 0.06 -9.00 -7.49
C PRO A 151 0.28 -9.20 -5.99
N PHE A 152 0.51 -8.12 -5.23
CA PHE A 152 0.73 -8.17 -3.80
C PHE A 152 -0.56 -8.46 -3.03
N VAL A 153 -1.68 -7.86 -3.46
CA VAL A 153 -3.01 -8.10 -2.88
C VAL A 153 -3.44 -9.54 -3.10
N ILE A 154 -3.29 -10.07 -4.31
CA ILE A 154 -3.66 -11.46 -4.63
C ILE A 154 -2.82 -12.44 -3.82
N LYS A 155 -1.51 -12.18 -3.65
CA LYS A 155 -0.67 -13.00 -2.78
C LYS A 155 -1.15 -13.04 -1.33
N LYS A 156 -1.66 -11.90 -0.83
CA LYS A 156 -2.12 -11.75 0.56
C LYS A 156 -3.50 -12.37 0.78
N LEU A 157 -4.43 -12.12 -0.13
CA LEU A 157 -5.86 -12.49 0.01
C LEU A 157 -6.21 -13.83 -0.65
N GLY A 158 -5.36 -14.31 -1.55
CA GLY A 158 -5.73 -15.36 -2.51
C GLY A 158 -6.69 -14.84 -3.58
N GLU A 159 -6.87 -15.62 -4.65
CA GLU A 159 -7.71 -15.23 -5.78
C GLU A 159 -9.18 -15.02 -5.38
N SER A 160 -9.74 -15.88 -4.55
CA SER A 160 -11.16 -15.86 -4.18
C SER A 160 -11.57 -14.52 -3.54
N TYR A 161 -10.85 -14.10 -2.51
CA TYR A 161 -11.14 -12.82 -1.85
C TYR A 161 -10.74 -11.61 -2.71
N SER A 162 -9.67 -11.72 -3.50
CA SER A 162 -9.29 -10.67 -4.44
C SER A 162 -10.39 -10.38 -5.46
N ARG A 163 -11.00 -11.41 -6.05
CA ARG A 163 -12.16 -11.27 -6.95
C ARG A 163 -13.31 -10.53 -6.26
N ASN A 164 -13.60 -10.87 -5.01
CA ASN A 164 -14.68 -10.26 -4.23
C ASN A 164 -14.49 -8.76 -4.01
N VAL A 165 -13.25 -8.31 -3.71
CA VAL A 165 -12.99 -6.90 -3.42
C VAL A 165 -12.64 -6.07 -4.66
N PHE A 166 -12.00 -6.68 -5.68
CA PHE A 166 -11.64 -5.97 -6.93
C PHE A 166 -12.88 -5.61 -7.75
N PHE A 167 -13.83 -6.57 -7.89
CA PHE A 167 -14.98 -6.37 -8.77
C PHE A 167 -16.03 -5.46 -8.15
N SER A 168 -16.23 -5.55 -6.85
CA SER A 168 -17.26 -4.77 -6.17
C SER A 168 -16.83 -3.35 -5.81
N GLY A 169 -15.52 -3.09 -5.72
CA GLY A 169 -15.00 -1.82 -5.20
C GLY A 169 -15.50 -1.48 -3.80
N LYS A 170 -16.02 -2.47 -3.05
CA LYS A 170 -16.64 -2.26 -1.74
C LYS A 170 -15.62 -1.84 -0.68
N ILE A 171 -16.10 -1.08 0.29
CA ILE A 171 -15.38 -0.81 1.52
C ILE A 171 -15.69 -1.95 2.49
N PHE A 172 -14.66 -2.43 3.19
CA PHE A 172 -14.78 -3.49 4.19
C PHE A 172 -14.05 -3.10 5.47
N ASP A 173 -14.42 -3.74 6.56
CA ASP A 173 -13.90 -3.43 7.90
C ASP A 173 -12.70 -4.32 8.28
N ALA A 174 -12.18 -4.06 9.49
CA ALA A 174 -11.05 -4.77 10.05
C ALA A 174 -11.34 -6.26 10.28
N GLU A 175 -12.58 -6.61 10.66
CA GLU A 175 -12.98 -8.00 10.89
C GLU A 175 -12.95 -8.81 9.58
N LEU A 176 -13.52 -8.26 8.51
CA LEU A 176 -13.47 -8.92 7.21
C LEU A 176 -12.02 -8.95 6.66
N ALA A 177 -11.23 -7.89 6.87
CA ALA A 177 -9.82 -7.87 6.51
C ALA A 177 -9.02 -8.97 7.22
N TYR A 178 -9.32 -9.23 8.50
CA TYR A 178 -8.74 -10.33 9.27
C TYR A 178 -9.16 -11.70 8.70
N LYS A 179 -10.45 -11.91 8.46
CA LYS A 179 -10.99 -13.15 7.85
C LYS A 179 -10.37 -13.45 6.48
N MET A 180 -10.04 -12.42 5.71
CA MET A 180 -9.42 -12.55 4.39
C MET A 180 -7.90 -12.77 4.44
N GLY A 181 -7.26 -12.68 5.62
CA GLY A 181 -5.81 -12.79 5.75
C GLY A 181 -5.02 -11.54 5.37
N LEU A 182 -5.69 -10.41 5.10
CA LEU A 182 -5.02 -9.12 4.90
C LEU A 182 -4.37 -8.60 6.18
N VAL A 183 -5.05 -8.82 7.30
CA VAL A 183 -4.70 -8.34 8.65
C VAL A 183 -4.43 -9.50 9.56
N HIS A 184 -3.43 -9.38 10.46
CA HIS A 184 -3.05 -10.41 11.41
C HIS A 184 -3.60 -10.15 12.81
N TYR A 185 -3.73 -8.87 13.18
CA TYR A 185 -4.22 -8.46 14.50
C TYR A 185 -5.19 -7.28 14.37
N VAL A 186 -6.34 -7.39 15.05
CA VAL A 186 -7.34 -6.31 15.16
C VAL A 186 -7.37 -5.86 16.61
N CYS A 187 -7.03 -4.61 16.85
CA CYS A 187 -6.89 -4.02 18.18
C CYS A 187 -8.06 -3.09 18.50
N LYS A 188 -8.54 -3.15 19.73
CA LYS A 188 -9.64 -2.31 20.21
C LYS A 188 -9.23 -0.86 20.42
N ASP A 189 -7.99 -0.64 20.84
CA ASP A 189 -7.48 0.68 21.17
C ASP A 189 -5.97 0.83 20.91
N LYS A 190 -5.47 2.04 21.12
CA LYS A 190 -4.05 2.36 20.95
C LYS A 190 -3.15 1.64 21.96
N LYS A 191 -3.64 1.26 23.14
CA LYS A 191 -2.86 0.55 24.14
C LYS A 191 -2.58 -0.88 23.68
N GLU A 192 -3.58 -1.54 23.11
CA GLU A 192 -3.42 -2.88 22.54
C GLU A 192 -2.47 -2.88 21.34
N ILE A 193 -2.58 -1.88 20.45
CA ILE A 193 -1.63 -1.69 19.36
C ILE A 193 -0.20 -1.55 19.90
N GLN A 194 -0.01 -0.72 20.92
CA GLN A 194 1.32 -0.51 21.51
C GLN A 194 1.87 -1.77 22.19
N LEU A 195 1.00 -2.52 22.87
CA LEU A 195 1.38 -3.79 23.49
C LEU A 195 1.87 -4.80 22.43
N LEU A 196 1.08 -4.99 21.37
CA LEU A 196 1.47 -5.88 20.26
C LEU A 196 2.75 -5.41 19.56
N LYS A 197 2.92 -4.10 19.37
CA LYS A 197 4.15 -3.53 18.81
C LYS A 197 5.37 -3.93 19.65
N LEU A 198 5.29 -3.83 20.98
CA LEU A 198 6.35 -4.23 21.89
C LEU A 198 6.60 -5.74 21.87
N GLN A 199 5.55 -6.54 21.78
CA GLN A 199 5.66 -8.00 21.66
C GLN A 199 6.35 -8.41 20.35
N GLU A 200 6.00 -7.80 19.23
CA GLU A 200 6.64 -8.08 17.94
C GLU A 200 8.12 -7.67 17.96
N ILE A 201 8.46 -6.53 18.57
CA ILE A 201 9.86 -6.13 18.78
C ILE A 201 10.60 -7.20 19.57
N ASP A 202 10.07 -7.60 20.73
CA ASP A 202 10.72 -8.59 21.62
C ASP A 202 10.91 -9.94 20.89
N ASN A 203 9.88 -10.42 20.18
CA ASN A 203 9.93 -11.67 19.44
C ASN A 203 10.99 -11.63 18.33
N ILE A 204 11.00 -10.58 17.51
CA ILE A 204 11.91 -10.46 16.36
C ILE A 204 13.37 -10.24 16.83
N LEU A 205 13.58 -9.47 17.88
CA LEU A 205 14.94 -9.24 18.40
C LEU A 205 15.58 -10.50 18.98
N LYS A 206 14.81 -11.50 19.38
CA LYS A 206 15.29 -12.83 19.81
C LYS A 206 15.70 -13.73 18.64
N CYS A 207 15.29 -13.41 17.41
CA CYS A 207 15.60 -14.21 16.23
C CYS A 207 16.92 -13.78 15.60
N SER A 208 17.63 -14.71 14.95
CA SER A 208 18.80 -14.40 14.13
C SER A 208 18.42 -13.54 12.93
N PRO A 209 19.06 -12.39 12.68
CA PRO A 209 18.80 -11.56 11.50
C PRO A 209 19.03 -12.32 10.19
N ASP A 210 20.11 -13.11 10.10
CA ASP A 210 20.43 -13.91 8.92
C ASP A 210 19.39 -15.02 8.68
N ALA A 211 18.93 -15.67 9.76
CA ALA A 211 17.87 -16.68 9.64
C ALA A 211 16.54 -16.07 9.15
N ILE A 212 16.17 -14.87 9.64
CA ILE A 212 14.99 -14.14 9.16
C ILE A 212 15.14 -13.83 7.66
N LYS A 213 16.27 -13.24 7.26
CA LYS A 213 16.55 -12.92 5.86
C LYS A 213 16.42 -14.16 4.96
N LYS A 214 17.10 -15.25 5.33
CA LYS A 214 17.04 -16.53 4.60
C LYS A 214 15.63 -17.12 4.56
N SER A 215 14.83 -16.97 5.63
CA SER A 215 13.44 -17.40 5.65
C SER A 215 12.57 -16.59 4.68
N LYS A 216 12.79 -15.27 4.57
CA LYS A 216 12.10 -14.44 3.57
C LYS A 216 12.51 -14.84 2.13
N GLU A 217 13.78 -15.11 1.90
CA GLU A 217 14.29 -15.61 0.61
C GLU A 217 13.69 -16.97 0.26
N LEU A 218 13.61 -17.90 1.23
CA LEU A 218 12.97 -19.20 1.07
C LEU A 218 11.49 -19.05 0.71
N LEU A 219 10.72 -18.25 1.47
CA LEU A 219 9.31 -18.00 1.17
C LEU A 219 9.14 -17.43 -0.24
N LYS A 220 10.00 -16.50 -0.65
CA LYS A 220 9.99 -15.94 -2.00
C LYS A 220 10.25 -17.01 -3.06
N SER A 221 11.19 -17.92 -2.84
CA SER A 221 11.51 -19.01 -3.80
C SER A 221 10.39 -20.03 -3.91
N LEU A 222 9.69 -20.31 -2.81
CA LEU A 222 8.60 -21.31 -2.78
C LEU A 222 7.25 -20.75 -3.30
N THR A 223 7.07 -19.42 -3.24
CA THR A 223 5.81 -18.76 -3.63
C THR A 223 5.96 -17.88 -4.87
N GLY A 224 7.15 -17.81 -5.47
CA GLY A 224 7.51 -16.91 -6.56
C GLY A 224 7.16 -17.47 -7.93
N GLU A 225 6.15 -16.91 -8.59
CA GLU A 225 6.24 -16.69 -10.01
C GLU A 225 7.11 -15.45 -10.25
N GLN A 226 7.86 -15.44 -11.35
CA GLN A 226 8.89 -14.42 -11.65
C GLN A 226 8.34 -12.99 -11.51
N ALA A 227 8.69 -12.32 -10.41
CA ALA A 227 8.19 -10.99 -10.08
C ALA A 227 8.46 -9.93 -11.19
N GLU A 228 9.47 -10.15 -12.02
CA GLU A 228 9.83 -9.28 -13.15
C GLU A 228 8.78 -9.27 -14.27
N ASN A 229 8.17 -10.41 -14.57
CA ASN A 229 7.11 -10.48 -15.59
C ASN A 229 5.82 -9.82 -15.14
N PHE A 230 5.45 -9.93 -13.86
CA PHE A 230 4.28 -9.26 -13.32
C PHE A 230 4.42 -7.73 -13.34
N PHE A 231 5.61 -7.23 -13.09
CA PHE A 231 5.90 -5.82 -13.05
C PHE A 231 5.59 -5.13 -14.38
N GLU A 232 6.14 -5.64 -15.48
CA GLU A 232 5.89 -5.08 -16.82
C GLU A 232 4.42 -5.24 -17.23
N ILE A 233 3.81 -6.38 -16.97
CA ILE A 233 2.40 -6.62 -17.28
C ILE A 233 1.52 -5.61 -16.55
N THR A 234 1.67 -5.47 -15.24
CA THR A 234 0.78 -4.62 -14.43
C THR A 234 0.95 -3.13 -14.70
N THR A 235 2.16 -2.66 -14.96
CA THR A 235 2.40 -1.26 -15.30
C THR A 235 1.79 -0.89 -16.67
N ASN A 236 1.89 -1.78 -17.66
CA ASN A 236 1.27 -1.57 -18.97
C ASN A 236 -0.26 -1.56 -18.88
N ILE A 237 -0.86 -2.48 -18.11
CA ILE A 237 -2.30 -2.55 -17.90
C ILE A 237 -2.81 -1.27 -17.21
N LEU A 238 -2.12 -0.78 -16.17
CA LEU A 238 -2.52 0.45 -15.50
C LEU A 238 -2.43 1.65 -16.44
N ALA A 239 -1.35 1.80 -17.19
CA ALA A 239 -1.22 2.87 -18.17
C ALA A 239 -2.33 2.81 -19.23
N SER A 240 -2.69 1.62 -19.71
CA SER A 240 -3.80 1.40 -20.64
C SER A 240 -5.16 1.73 -20.02
N SER A 241 -5.37 1.43 -18.73
CA SER A 241 -6.60 1.76 -18.02
C SER A 241 -6.82 3.29 -17.93
N TRP A 242 -5.76 4.07 -17.69
CA TRP A 242 -5.82 5.53 -17.73
C TRP A 242 -6.19 6.09 -19.11
N GLU A 243 -5.82 5.38 -20.18
CA GLU A 243 -6.16 5.74 -21.56
C GLU A 243 -7.55 5.27 -21.99
N SER A 244 -8.18 4.37 -21.25
CA SER A 244 -9.53 3.88 -21.58
C SER A 244 -10.57 4.98 -21.49
N GLU A 245 -11.65 4.85 -22.28
CA GLU A 245 -12.76 5.80 -22.24
C GLU A 245 -13.43 5.83 -20.87
N GLU A 246 -13.68 4.67 -20.27
CA GLU A 246 -14.26 4.57 -18.94
C GLU A 246 -13.32 5.16 -17.86
N GLY A 247 -12.03 4.93 -17.94
CA GLY A 247 -11.05 5.53 -17.02
C GLY A 247 -11.08 7.06 -17.10
N LYS A 248 -11.03 7.63 -18.30
CA LYS A 248 -11.09 9.09 -18.52
C LYS A 248 -12.41 9.69 -18.01
N GLN A 249 -13.54 9.06 -18.38
CA GLN A 249 -14.87 9.54 -17.98
C GLN A 249 -15.13 9.39 -16.48
N GLY A 250 -14.70 8.27 -15.88
CA GLY A 250 -14.84 8.03 -14.45
C GLY A 250 -14.05 9.04 -13.62
N ILE A 251 -12.80 9.29 -13.99
CA ILE A 251 -11.95 10.28 -13.33
C ILE A 251 -12.54 11.69 -13.48
N LYS A 252 -12.98 12.05 -14.70
CA LYS A 252 -13.64 13.34 -14.95
C LYS A 252 -14.88 13.50 -14.08
N ALA A 253 -15.76 12.49 -14.04
CA ALA A 253 -16.98 12.51 -13.23
C ALA A 253 -16.66 12.66 -11.73
N PHE A 254 -15.61 11.97 -11.24
CA PHE A 254 -15.13 12.09 -9.87
C PHE A 254 -14.73 13.53 -9.52
N PHE A 255 -13.89 14.17 -10.34
CA PHE A 255 -13.45 15.54 -10.09
C PHE A 255 -14.58 16.57 -10.24
N GLU A 256 -15.52 16.33 -11.13
CA GLU A 256 -16.70 17.18 -11.32
C GLU A 256 -17.80 16.90 -10.28
N LYS A 257 -17.60 15.93 -9.38
CA LYS A 257 -18.59 15.49 -8.38
C LYS A 257 -19.91 15.06 -9.05
N LYS A 258 -19.81 14.43 -10.22
CA LYS A 258 -20.94 13.89 -10.97
C LYS A 258 -20.99 12.37 -10.87
N PRO A 259 -22.16 11.75 -11.07
CA PRO A 259 -22.24 10.30 -11.22
C PRO A 259 -21.36 9.80 -12.37
N ALA A 260 -20.69 8.67 -12.19
CA ALA A 260 -19.95 8.03 -13.26
C ALA A 260 -20.92 7.59 -14.40
N PRO A 261 -20.48 7.57 -15.68
CA PRO A 261 -21.37 7.31 -16.81
C PRO A 261 -22.13 5.98 -16.78
N TRP A 262 -21.58 4.99 -16.06
CA TRP A 262 -22.20 3.67 -15.91
C TRP A 262 -23.19 3.56 -14.75
N LEU A 263 -23.42 4.64 -14.01
CA LEU A 263 -24.44 4.67 -12.96
C LEU A 263 -25.81 5.03 -13.54
N LYS A 264 -26.86 4.40 -13.03
CA LYS A 264 -28.23 4.76 -13.39
C LYS A 264 -28.58 6.14 -12.84
N LYS A 265 -29.51 6.84 -13.52
CA LYS A 265 -30.03 8.14 -13.05
C LYS A 265 -30.57 8.02 -11.61
N GLY A 266 -30.02 8.80 -10.70
CA GLY A 266 -30.39 8.81 -9.28
C GLY A 266 -29.42 8.07 -8.35
N GLU A 267 -28.45 7.34 -8.88
CA GLU A 267 -27.37 6.71 -8.08
C GLU A 267 -26.20 7.69 -7.94
N SER A 268 -25.59 7.73 -6.75
CA SER A 268 -24.37 8.51 -6.47
C SER A 268 -23.12 7.60 -6.47
N ASN A 269 -21.96 8.19 -6.68
CA ASN A 269 -20.67 7.45 -6.64
C ASN A 269 -20.33 6.84 -5.28
N GLY A 270 -21.19 7.01 -4.24
CA GLY A 270 -20.99 6.45 -2.90
C GLY A 270 -19.67 6.89 -2.29
N GLN A 271 -19.49 8.19 -2.14
CA GLN A 271 -18.36 8.81 -1.41
C GLN A 271 -18.63 8.89 0.07
#